data_af7354e82cd46d65637d4616f9907163
#
_entry.id   af7354e82cd46d65637d4616f9907163
#
_cell.length_a   1.000
_cell.length_b   1.000
_cell.length_c   1.000
_cell.angle_alpha   90.00
_cell.angle_beta   90.00
_cell.angle_gamma   90.00
#
_symmetry.space_group_name_H-M   'P 1'
#
loop_
_entity.id
_entity.type
_entity.pdbx_description
1 polymer ?
#
loop_
_entity_poly.entity_id
_entity_poly.type
_entity_poly.pdbx_seq_one_letter_code
_entity_poly.pdbx_strand_id
1 'polypeptide(L)'
;MLLLALVPMWAFVLGEIRHERALAGAGARKDAMNLATAFEAHVRSTIRLMDIVLLDMREDVLEQPDDFQNHVKEELQAYGSFVSQLGVIDASGQLVFSNLAPISKPIDLSDREHFRVHRDNPQADRLFISKPVLGRLSHRWSIQFTRPIFDGGKFAGVLVLSVPADLFSDYFQQIDVGANGSIVLLGTDRSVRAIASGAPIPGRYGRFKLPEDKPYFVDGARVGYYEGVSWLDGEYHLGAYRRLEDEGVLVLVLLSPKDFMAAFEEHRKLLIVSASIISLLLLAVALLIYAFSRRHFRNTARLREAHVQMTQLANTDVLTGVSSRRSFLAGCEAELSRARRHGEDVSLLMLDIDHFKRINDTYGHPIGDEVLTAFTATCSRVLRAHDLLGRLGGEEFAIALPSTDLEGALSVAEKIRRAIAEAPIPTSAGPIALTVSIGLVSSPAGRDDLQPLLAKADGALYDAKQNGRNRVCAAREGGVAGG
;
A
#
# COMPACT_ATOMS: atom_id res chain seq x y z
N MET A 1 -2.06 -4.97 12.95
CA MET A 1 -3.00 -5.13 11.84
C MET A 1 -2.65 -4.26 10.62
N LEU A 2 -2.45 -2.95 10.75
CA LEU A 2 -2.14 -2.08 9.59
C LEU A 2 -0.89 -2.54 8.82
N LEU A 3 0.21 -2.85 9.50
CA LEU A 3 1.44 -3.37 8.87
C LEU A 3 1.22 -4.71 8.16
N LEU A 4 0.35 -5.58 8.68
CA LEU A 4 -0.01 -6.86 8.05
C LEU A 4 -0.75 -6.69 6.71
N ALA A 5 -1.39 -5.55 6.48
CA ALA A 5 -2.04 -5.25 5.20
C ALA A 5 -1.10 -4.47 4.25
N LEU A 6 -0.34 -3.51 4.76
CA LEU A 6 0.53 -2.65 3.93
C LEU A 6 1.75 -3.38 3.39
N VAL A 7 2.41 -4.22 4.20
CA VAL A 7 3.64 -4.93 3.78
C VAL A 7 3.38 -5.86 2.58
N PRO A 8 2.39 -6.79 2.61
CA PRO A 8 2.14 -7.64 1.46
C PRO A 8 1.64 -6.87 0.24
N MET A 9 0.84 -5.81 0.43
CA MET A 9 0.38 -4.96 -0.67
C MET A 9 1.56 -4.29 -1.39
N TRP A 10 2.49 -3.65 -0.65
CA TRP A 10 3.65 -3.03 -1.26
C TRP A 10 4.64 -4.05 -1.83
N ALA A 11 4.78 -5.23 -1.19
CA ALA A 11 5.58 -6.33 -1.74
C ALA A 11 5.03 -6.80 -3.09
N PHE A 12 3.70 -6.94 -3.21
CA PHE A 12 3.03 -7.27 -4.47
C PHE A 12 3.25 -6.19 -5.53
N VAL A 13 3.01 -4.91 -5.22
CA VAL A 13 3.21 -3.79 -6.16
C VAL A 13 4.65 -3.71 -6.66
N LEU A 14 5.63 -3.84 -5.75
CA LEU A 14 7.05 -3.83 -6.14
C LEU A 14 7.43 -5.08 -6.94
N GLY A 15 6.83 -6.22 -6.65
CA GLY A 15 6.98 -7.46 -7.42
C GLY A 15 6.47 -7.30 -8.85
N GLU A 16 5.27 -6.75 -9.00
CA GLU A 16 4.63 -6.49 -10.30
C GLU A 16 5.44 -5.51 -11.14
N ILE A 17 5.89 -4.41 -10.54
CA ILE A 17 6.77 -3.43 -11.22
C ILE A 17 8.05 -4.09 -11.75
N ARG A 18 8.68 -4.97 -10.96
CA ARG A 18 9.89 -5.70 -11.40
C ARG A 18 9.58 -6.68 -12.52
N HIS A 19 8.47 -7.37 -12.41
CA HIS A 19 8.03 -8.35 -13.41
C HIS A 19 7.71 -7.68 -14.75
N GLU A 20 6.89 -6.65 -14.75
CA GLU A 20 6.56 -5.89 -15.97
C GLU A 20 7.78 -5.26 -16.63
N ARG A 21 8.71 -4.70 -15.83
CA ARG A 21 9.96 -4.17 -16.35
C ARG A 21 10.79 -5.23 -17.06
N ALA A 22 10.88 -6.43 -16.49
CA ALA A 22 11.59 -7.54 -17.10
C ALA A 22 10.92 -8.01 -18.38
N LEU A 23 9.58 -8.08 -18.42
CA LEU A 23 8.81 -8.42 -19.61
C LEU A 23 8.99 -7.39 -20.74
N ALA A 24 8.95 -6.10 -20.42
CA ALA A 24 9.17 -5.03 -21.41
C ALA A 24 10.58 -5.13 -22.04
N GLY A 25 11.60 -5.38 -21.24
CA GLY A 25 12.96 -5.59 -21.73
C GLY A 25 13.12 -6.86 -22.57
N ALA A 26 12.50 -7.96 -22.16
CA ALA A 26 12.53 -9.21 -22.93
C ALA A 26 11.76 -9.08 -24.24
N GLY A 27 10.62 -8.39 -24.22
CA GLY A 27 9.84 -8.05 -25.42
C GLY A 27 10.67 -7.25 -26.42
N ALA A 28 11.30 -6.16 -25.94
CA ALA A 28 12.13 -5.31 -26.78
C ALA A 28 13.31 -6.06 -27.42
N ARG A 29 13.95 -6.98 -26.68
CA ARG A 29 15.01 -7.85 -27.26
C ARG A 29 14.47 -8.73 -28.38
N LYS A 30 13.30 -9.35 -28.18
CA LYS A 30 12.64 -10.18 -29.18
C LYS A 30 12.27 -9.36 -30.41
N ASP A 31 11.71 -8.18 -30.22
CA ASP A 31 11.30 -7.29 -31.29
C ASP A 31 12.51 -6.77 -32.10
N ALA A 32 13.59 -6.36 -31.43
CA ALA A 32 14.84 -5.99 -32.08
C ALA A 32 15.40 -7.13 -32.95
N MET A 33 15.37 -8.37 -32.47
CA MET A 33 15.85 -9.53 -33.21
C MET A 33 14.93 -9.85 -34.41
N ASN A 34 13.63 -9.79 -34.23
CA ASN A 34 12.66 -10.00 -35.31
C ASN A 34 12.84 -8.97 -36.43
N LEU A 35 12.98 -7.70 -36.06
CA LEU A 35 13.25 -6.61 -36.98
C LEU A 35 14.61 -6.83 -37.69
N ALA A 36 15.67 -7.12 -36.95
CA ALA A 36 16.98 -7.38 -37.55
C ALA A 36 16.93 -8.55 -38.55
N THR A 37 16.12 -9.59 -38.27
CA THR A 37 15.92 -10.73 -39.18
C THR A 37 15.18 -10.32 -40.45
N ALA A 38 14.11 -9.55 -40.32
CA ALA A 38 13.34 -9.04 -41.46
C ALA A 38 14.18 -8.13 -42.35
N PHE A 39 14.98 -7.25 -41.76
CA PHE A 39 15.88 -6.36 -42.46
C PHE A 39 17.04 -7.11 -43.14
N GLU A 40 17.63 -8.10 -42.45
CA GLU A 40 18.64 -8.96 -43.11
C GLU A 40 18.08 -9.58 -44.39
N ALA A 41 16.87 -10.16 -44.31
CA ALA A 41 16.24 -10.80 -45.45
C ALA A 41 15.98 -9.80 -46.61
N HIS A 42 15.47 -8.58 -46.28
CA HIS A 42 15.26 -7.53 -47.27
C HIS A 42 16.57 -7.06 -47.90
N VAL A 43 17.57 -6.72 -47.10
CA VAL A 43 18.89 -6.29 -47.58
C VAL A 43 19.53 -7.36 -48.44
N ARG A 44 19.48 -8.61 -48.06
CA ARG A 44 20.01 -9.74 -48.81
C ARG A 44 19.30 -9.90 -50.16
N SER A 45 17.97 -9.80 -50.15
CA SER A 45 17.17 -9.86 -51.40
C SER A 45 17.51 -8.71 -52.36
N THR A 46 17.63 -7.48 -51.82
CA THR A 46 18.01 -6.31 -52.62
C THR A 46 19.42 -6.45 -53.20
N ILE A 47 20.40 -6.88 -52.39
CA ILE A 47 21.77 -7.10 -52.87
C ILE A 47 21.80 -8.16 -53.94
N ARG A 48 21.08 -9.28 -53.80
CA ARG A 48 21.00 -10.34 -54.81
C ARG A 48 20.38 -9.83 -56.10
N LEU A 49 19.35 -9.04 -56.01
CA LEU A 49 18.74 -8.42 -57.21
C LEU A 49 19.75 -7.55 -57.94
N MET A 50 20.48 -6.67 -57.24
CA MET A 50 21.51 -5.83 -57.84
C MET A 50 22.65 -6.66 -58.47
N ASP A 51 22.99 -7.77 -57.85
CA ASP A 51 24.03 -8.70 -58.33
C ASP A 51 23.60 -9.40 -59.65
N ILE A 52 22.33 -9.85 -59.69
CA ILE A 52 21.76 -10.46 -60.90
C ILE A 52 21.79 -9.47 -62.09
N VAL A 53 21.35 -8.23 -61.83
CA VAL A 53 21.37 -7.16 -62.84
C VAL A 53 22.80 -6.90 -63.35
N LEU A 54 23.77 -6.85 -62.42
CA LEU A 54 25.18 -6.67 -62.81
C LEU A 54 25.74 -7.84 -63.61
N LEU A 55 25.34 -9.06 -63.30
CA LEU A 55 25.82 -10.26 -64.05
C LEU A 55 25.21 -10.29 -65.44
N ASP A 56 23.93 -10.01 -65.56
CA ASP A 56 23.20 -9.94 -66.84
C ASP A 56 23.78 -8.83 -67.75
N MET A 57 23.86 -7.62 -67.25
CA MET A 57 24.44 -6.50 -67.95
C MET A 57 25.92 -6.67 -68.35
N ARG A 58 26.65 -7.47 -67.56
CA ARG A 58 28.06 -7.76 -67.87
C ARG A 58 28.25 -8.62 -69.11
N GLU A 59 27.34 -9.57 -69.35
CA GLU A 59 27.35 -10.39 -70.58
C GLU A 59 27.05 -9.51 -71.79
N ASP A 60 26.11 -8.61 -71.72
CA ASP A 60 25.76 -7.70 -72.78
C ASP A 60 26.87 -6.71 -73.17
N VAL A 61 27.64 -6.20 -72.23
CA VAL A 61 28.82 -5.34 -72.50
C VAL A 61 29.83 -6.05 -73.35
N LEU A 62 29.98 -7.35 -73.23
CA LEU A 62 30.96 -8.13 -73.96
C LEU A 62 30.47 -8.67 -75.29
N GLU A 63 29.20 -9.13 -75.31
CA GLU A 63 28.65 -9.82 -76.50
C GLU A 63 27.98 -8.89 -77.49
N GLN A 64 27.38 -7.80 -76.96
CA GLN A 64 26.56 -6.89 -77.81
C GLN A 64 26.87 -5.41 -77.55
N PRO A 65 28.11 -4.94 -77.66
CA PRO A 65 28.51 -3.59 -77.26
C PRO A 65 27.76 -2.50 -78.00
N ASP A 66 27.36 -2.73 -79.30
CA ASP A 66 26.64 -1.78 -80.08
C ASP A 66 25.15 -1.60 -79.65
N ASP A 67 24.50 -2.60 -79.11
CA ASP A 67 23.13 -2.59 -78.60
C ASP A 67 22.99 -2.39 -77.11
N PHE A 68 24.10 -2.43 -76.42
CA PHE A 68 24.17 -2.33 -74.92
C PHE A 68 23.41 -1.08 -74.40
N GLN A 69 23.50 0.06 -75.10
CA GLN A 69 22.85 1.27 -74.66
C GLN A 69 21.30 1.16 -74.69
N ASN A 70 20.73 0.49 -75.68
CA ASN A 70 19.29 0.27 -75.75
C ASN A 70 18.83 -0.73 -74.70
N HIS A 71 19.56 -1.82 -74.54
CA HIS A 71 19.25 -2.82 -73.58
C HIS A 71 19.27 -2.24 -72.15
N VAL A 72 20.30 -1.51 -71.77
CA VAL A 72 20.38 -0.80 -70.48
C VAL A 72 19.17 0.11 -70.24
N LYS A 73 18.72 0.80 -71.28
CA LYS A 73 17.55 1.70 -71.17
C LYS A 73 16.25 0.95 -70.94
N GLU A 74 16.04 -0.18 -71.57
CA GLU A 74 14.87 -1.04 -71.37
C GLU A 74 14.88 -1.69 -70.00
N GLU A 75 15.96 -2.32 -69.61
CA GLU A 75 16.11 -2.99 -68.30
C GLU A 75 15.99 -2.02 -67.14
N LEU A 76 16.65 -0.87 -67.21
CA LEU A 76 16.56 0.11 -66.12
C LEU A 76 15.17 0.73 -65.99
N GLN A 77 14.33 0.74 -67.05
CA GLN A 77 12.92 1.13 -66.88
C GLN A 77 12.13 0.16 -66.01
N ALA A 78 12.47 -1.14 -66.03
CA ALA A 78 11.84 -2.16 -65.20
C ALA A 78 12.19 -1.99 -63.68
N TYR A 79 13.40 -1.50 -63.40
CA TYR A 79 13.89 -1.32 -62.05
C TYR A 79 13.53 0.06 -61.44
N GLY A 80 12.95 0.96 -62.23
CA GLY A 80 12.41 2.24 -61.75
C GLY A 80 13.41 3.10 -60.98
N SER A 81 13.02 3.55 -59.79
CA SER A 81 13.84 4.44 -58.95
C SER A 81 14.94 3.70 -58.12
N PHE A 82 15.00 2.35 -58.19
CA PHE A 82 15.95 1.56 -57.40
C PHE A 82 17.38 1.77 -57.89
N VAL A 83 17.59 2.07 -59.17
CA VAL A 83 18.90 2.28 -59.77
C VAL A 83 19.00 3.71 -60.29
N SER A 84 20.00 4.42 -59.78
CA SER A 84 20.23 5.81 -60.23
C SER A 84 21.17 5.92 -61.42
N GLN A 85 22.10 4.98 -61.59
CA GLN A 85 23.05 4.98 -62.72
C GLN A 85 23.60 3.59 -62.94
N LEU A 86 23.74 3.20 -64.21
CA LEU A 86 24.63 2.12 -64.64
C LEU A 86 25.79 2.75 -65.41
N GLY A 87 26.99 2.28 -65.13
CA GLY A 87 28.21 2.77 -65.82
C GLY A 87 29.24 1.67 -66.04
N VAL A 88 30.04 1.86 -67.04
CA VAL A 88 31.18 1.00 -67.39
C VAL A 88 32.47 1.81 -67.19
N ILE A 89 33.41 1.28 -66.40
CA ILE A 89 34.75 1.84 -66.18
C ILE A 89 35.70 0.91 -66.87
N ASP A 90 36.56 1.41 -67.77
CA ASP A 90 37.58 0.61 -68.47
C ASP A 90 38.75 0.19 -67.53
N ALA A 91 39.66 -0.62 -68.07
CA ALA A 91 40.82 -1.10 -67.29
C ALA A 91 41.77 0.02 -66.84
N SER A 92 41.72 1.22 -67.46
CA SER A 92 42.52 2.39 -67.08
C SER A 92 41.86 3.21 -65.93
N GLY A 93 40.59 2.92 -65.64
CA GLY A 93 39.81 3.65 -64.63
C GLY A 93 38.99 4.80 -65.19
N GLN A 94 38.85 4.92 -66.53
CA GLN A 94 38.02 5.92 -67.16
C GLN A 94 36.59 5.42 -67.33
N LEU A 95 35.61 6.28 -67.00
CA LEU A 95 34.20 6.00 -67.27
C LEU A 95 33.95 6.09 -68.77
N VAL A 96 33.64 4.96 -69.43
CA VAL A 96 33.44 4.82 -70.86
C VAL A 96 31.98 4.80 -71.27
N PHE A 97 31.09 4.42 -70.34
CA PHE A 97 29.66 4.40 -70.56
C PHE A 97 28.88 4.89 -69.34
N SER A 98 27.79 5.58 -69.55
CA SER A 98 26.77 5.90 -68.51
C SER A 98 25.39 6.07 -69.16
N ASN A 99 24.35 5.52 -68.51
CA ASN A 99 22.96 5.70 -68.88
C ASN A 99 22.41 7.13 -68.60
N LEU A 100 23.10 7.91 -67.75
CA LEU A 100 22.64 9.27 -67.39
C LEU A 100 22.84 10.30 -68.48
N ALA A 101 24.00 10.26 -69.15
CA ALA A 101 24.36 11.19 -70.20
C ALA A 101 25.53 10.65 -71.05
N PRO A 102 25.63 11.03 -72.34
CA PRO A 102 26.80 10.75 -73.14
C PRO A 102 28.06 11.35 -72.51
N ILE A 103 29.17 10.59 -72.44
CA ILE A 103 30.42 11.03 -71.85
C ILE A 103 31.14 11.94 -72.88
N SER A 104 31.05 13.23 -72.68
CA SER A 104 31.69 14.22 -73.56
C SER A 104 33.13 14.58 -73.07
N LYS A 105 33.50 14.29 -71.89
CA LYS A 105 34.81 14.52 -71.29
C LYS A 105 35.24 13.30 -70.47
N PRO A 106 36.50 12.92 -70.53
CA PRO A 106 37.01 11.80 -69.67
C PRO A 106 36.70 12.05 -68.20
N ILE A 107 36.11 11.04 -67.53
CA ILE A 107 35.86 11.03 -66.11
C ILE A 107 36.68 9.96 -65.47
N ASP A 108 37.75 10.38 -64.82
CA ASP A 108 38.68 9.46 -64.12
C ASP A 108 38.07 8.98 -62.80
N LEU A 109 37.96 7.67 -62.65
CA LEU A 109 37.48 6.97 -61.46
C LEU A 109 38.54 5.97 -60.93
N SER A 110 39.79 6.04 -61.40
CA SER A 110 40.90 5.16 -61.00
C SER A 110 41.24 5.24 -59.50
N ASP A 111 40.95 6.35 -58.88
CA ASP A 111 41.14 6.58 -57.42
C ASP A 111 40.00 6.02 -56.57
N ARG A 112 38.89 5.63 -57.17
CA ARG A 112 37.72 5.15 -56.46
C ARG A 112 37.90 3.74 -55.92
N GLU A 113 37.43 3.51 -54.68
CA GLU A 113 37.52 2.22 -53.97
C GLU A 113 36.87 1.08 -54.77
N HIS A 114 35.67 1.32 -55.31
CA HIS A 114 34.86 0.37 -56.05
C HIS A 114 35.46 -0.01 -57.45
N PHE A 115 36.46 0.73 -57.91
CA PHE A 115 37.29 0.35 -59.05
C PHE A 115 38.56 -0.38 -58.58
N ARG A 116 39.29 0.22 -57.61
CA ARG A 116 40.55 -0.30 -57.15
C ARG A 116 40.43 -1.73 -56.58
N VAL A 117 39.34 -2.06 -55.87
CA VAL A 117 39.13 -3.39 -55.29
C VAL A 117 39.21 -4.50 -56.35
N HIS A 118 38.71 -4.23 -57.54
CA HIS A 118 38.75 -5.20 -58.66
C HIS A 118 40.08 -5.16 -59.43
N ARG A 119 40.62 -3.96 -59.70
CA ARG A 119 41.91 -3.80 -60.37
C ARG A 119 43.02 -4.44 -59.57
N ASP A 120 43.04 -4.25 -58.23
CA ASP A 120 44.09 -4.74 -57.34
C ASP A 120 43.92 -6.23 -57.00
N ASN A 121 42.76 -6.83 -57.35
CA ASN A 121 42.46 -8.27 -57.20
C ASN A 121 41.85 -8.85 -58.50
N PRO A 122 42.58 -8.83 -59.63
CA PRO A 122 42.04 -9.11 -60.95
C PRO A 122 41.60 -10.56 -61.21
N GLN A 123 41.76 -11.47 -60.22
CA GLN A 123 41.29 -12.85 -60.30
C GLN A 123 40.00 -13.10 -59.52
N ALA A 124 39.53 -12.09 -58.76
CA ALA A 124 38.39 -12.25 -57.88
C ALA A 124 37.11 -11.76 -58.54
N ASP A 125 36.29 -12.69 -59.08
CA ASP A 125 34.93 -12.39 -59.55
C ASP A 125 33.93 -12.38 -58.39
N ARG A 126 33.85 -11.27 -57.73
CA ARG A 126 32.93 -11.07 -56.59
C ARG A 126 32.27 -9.72 -56.64
N LEU A 127 31.05 -9.67 -56.14
CA LEU A 127 30.34 -8.40 -55.91
C LEU A 127 31.10 -7.59 -54.84
N PHE A 128 31.26 -6.29 -55.09
CA PHE A 128 31.71 -5.34 -54.08
C PHE A 128 30.67 -4.25 -53.86
N ILE A 129 30.41 -3.92 -52.60
CA ILE A 129 29.46 -2.92 -52.15
C ILE A 129 30.21 -1.78 -51.45
N SER A 130 30.21 -0.60 -52.11
CA SER A 130 30.96 0.54 -51.57
C SER A 130 30.30 1.19 -50.36
N LYS A 131 31.07 1.97 -49.59
CA LYS A 131 30.48 3.04 -48.77
C LYS A 131 29.77 4.06 -49.67
N PRO A 132 28.81 4.85 -49.13
CA PRO A 132 28.20 5.92 -49.86
C PRO A 132 29.24 6.90 -50.41
N VAL A 133 29.16 7.17 -51.69
CA VAL A 133 30.05 8.11 -52.39
C VAL A 133 29.26 9.15 -53.14
N LEU A 134 29.78 10.37 -53.27
CA LEU A 134 29.22 11.37 -54.12
C LEU A 134 29.66 11.08 -55.57
N GLY A 135 28.67 10.78 -56.43
CA GLY A 135 28.93 10.48 -57.83
C GLY A 135 29.54 11.67 -58.56
N ARG A 136 30.61 11.44 -59.40
CA ARG A 136 31.24 12.52 -60.19
C ARG A 136 30.37 13.02 -61.32
N LEU A 137 29.51 12.16 -61.86
CA LEU A 137 28.59 12.50 -62.93
C LEU A 137 27.20 12.82 -62.39
N SER A 138 26.67 12.01 -61.48
CA SER A 138 25.30 12.15 -60.95
C SER A 138 25.15 13.27 -59.92
N HIS A 139 26.23 13.70 -59.28
CA HIS A 139 26.25 14.62 -58.12
C HIS A 139 25.29 14.21 -56.97
N ARG A 140 24.98 12.91 -56.88
CA ARG A 140 24.13 12.31 -55.82
C ARG A 140 24.92 11.34 -54.98
N TRP A 141 24.54 11.25 -53.73
CA TRP A 141 25.07 10.22 -52.81
C TRP A 141 24.48 8.87 -53.18
N SER A 142 25.34 7.89 -53.50
CA SER A 142 24.95 6.54 -53.91
C SER A 142 25.92 5.49 -53.37
N ILE A 143 25.40 4.28 -53.18
CA ILE A 143 26.15 3.06 -52.89
C ILE A 143 26.45 2.41 -54.25
N GLN A 144 27.71 2.08 -54.49
CA GLN A 144 28.14 1.42 -55.70
C GLN A 144 28.15 -0.09 -55.51
N PHE A 145 27.38 -0.80 -56.33
CA PHE A 145 27.46 -2.25 -56.49
C PHE A 145 28.29 -2.47 -57.76
N THR A 146 29.37 -3.25 -57.63
CA THR A 146 30.32 -3.38 -58.75
C THR A 146 30.79 -4.81 -58.93
N ARG A 147 30.93 -5.20 -60.20
CA ARG A 147 31.57 -6.43 -60.61
C ARG A 147 32.68 -6.21 -61.64
N PRO A 148 33.75 -6.98 -61.64
CA PRO A 148 34.79 -6.90 -62.65
C PRO A 148 34.29 -7.44 -63.98
N ILE A 149 34.78 -6.83 -65.06
CA ILE A 149 34.60 -7.30 -66.45
C ILE A 149 35.88 -7.97 -66.86
N PHE A 150 35.75 -9.14 -67.48
CA PHE A 150 36.91 -9.92 -68.01
C PHE A 150 36.74 -10.13 -69.50
N ASP A 151 37.77 -9.80 -70.26
CA ASP A 151 37.87 -10.14 -71.69
C ASP A 151 39.02 -11.13 -71.91
N GLY A 152 38.70 -12.32 -72.44
CA GLY A 152 39.65 -13.39 -72.59
C GLY A 152 40.36 -13.80 -71.30
N GLY A 153 39.68 -13.65 -70.14
CA GLY A 153 40.23 -13.98 -68.80
C GLY A 153 41.12 -12.89 -68.19
N LYS A 154 41.27 -11.73 -68.87
CA LYS A 154 42.02 -10.59 -68.33
C LYS A 154 41.06 -9.51 -67.85
N PHE A 155 41.44 -8.79 -66.82
CA PHE A 155 40.66 -7.64 -66.29
C PHE A 155 40.52 -6.58 -67.37
N ALA A 156 39.29 -6.32 -67.81
CA ALA A 156 38.94 -5.36 -68.86
C ALA A 156 38.29 -4.10 -68.31
N GLY A 157 37.76 -4.15 -67.09
CA GLY A 157 37.11 -3.01 -66.47
C GLY A 157 36.17 -3.39 -65.31
N VAL A 158 35.27 -2.49 -64.98
CA VAL A 158 34.31 -2.65 -63.90
C VAL A 158 32.93 -2.18 -64.32
N LEU A 159 31.94 -3.03 -64.15
CA LEU A 159 30.55 -2.64 -64.27
C LEU A 159 30.06 -2.10 -62.94
N VAL A 160 29.42 -0.93 -62.97
CA VAL A 160 29.01 -0.19 -61.77
C VAL A 160 27.51 0.09 -61.80
N LEU A 161 26.81 -0.40 -60.79
CA LEU A 161 25.39 -0.03 -60.56
C LEU A 161 25.33 0.89 -59.36
N SER A 162 24.90 2.13 -59.59
CA SER A 162 24.76 3.12 -58.53
C SER A 162 23.33 3.10 -57.96
N VAL A 163 23.20 2.81 -56.72
CA VAL A 163 21.93 2.75 -55.99
C VAL A 163 21.83 3.97 -55.07
N PRO A 164 20.72 4.74 -55.07
CA PRO A 164 20.56 5.87 -54.16
C PRO A 164 20.82 5.45 -52.71
N ALA A 165 21.61 6.22 -51.98
CA ALA A 165 21.91 5.89 -50.60
C ALA A 165 20.67 5.86 -49.71
N ASP A 166 19.58 6.54 -50.13
CA ASP A 166 18.29 6.59 -49.43
C ASP A 166 17.43 5.33 -49.66
N LEU A 167 17.74 4.47 -50.65
CA LEU A 167 16.92 3.29 -50.96
C LEU A 167 16.66 2.41 -49.72
N PHE A 168 17.70 2.08 -48.98
CA PHE A 168 17.55 1.29 -47.76
C PHE A 168 16.92 2.11 -46.64
N SER A 169 17.26 3.41 -46.53
CA SER A 169 16.69 4.30 -45.50
C SER A 169 15.20 4.49 -45.69
N ASP A 170 14.71 4.65 -46.92
CA ASP A 170 13.28 4.86 -47.24
C ASP A 170 12.44 3.62 -46.88
N TYR A 171 12.95 2.44 -47.17
CA TYR A 171 12.31 1.20 -46.74
C TYR A 171 12.28 1.08 -45.17
N PHE A 172 13.39 1.40 -44.52
CA PHE A 172 13.50 1.32 -43.07
C PHE A 172 12.59 2.33 -42.35
N GLN A 173 12.34 3.51 -42.95
CA GLN A 173 11.42 4.52 -42.39
C GLN A 173 9.95 4.09 -42.38
N GLN A 174 9.57 3.10 -43.19
CA GLN A 174 8.19 2.57 -43.21
C GLN A 174 7.88 1.69 -42.02
N ILE A 175 8.89 1.34 -41.23
CA ILE A 175 8.75 0.42 -40.10
C ILE A 175 8.95 1.18 -38.77
N ASP A 176 7.99 1.01 -37.89
CA ASP A 176 8.00 1.65 -36.57
C ASP A 176 9.04 0.99 -35.66
N VAL A 177 10.09 1.71 -35.37
CA VAL A 177 11.10 1.37 -34.39
C VAL A 177 11.04 2.29 -33.15
N GLY A 178 9.98 3.07 -33.06
CA GLY A 178 9.81 4.13 -32.07
C GLY A 178 10.45 5.46 -32.48
N ALA A 179 10.06 6.53 -31.80
CA ALA A 179 10.52 7.89 -32.09
C ALA A 179 12.04 8.08 -31.92
N ASN A 180 12.64 7.28 -31.06
CA ASN A 180 14.09 7.34 -30.74
C ASN A 180 14.84 6.09 -31.18
N GLY A 181 14.18 5.17 -31.88
CA GLY A 181 14.81 3.97 -32.42
C GLY A 181 15.53 4.25 -33.74
N SER A 182 16.40 3.31 -34.16
CA SER A 182 17.18 3.41 -35.38
C SER A 182 17.44 2.06 -36.02
N ILE A 183 17.51 2.03 -37.34
CA ILE A 183 17.98 0.90 -38.13
C ILE A 183 19.18 1.37 -38.95
N VAL A 184 20.26 0.61 -38.88
CA VAL A 184 21.51 0.98 -39.53
C VAL A 184 22.02 -0.18 -40.36
N LEU A 185 22.36 0.08 -41.59
CA LEU A 185 23.15 -0.82 -42.47
C LEU A 185 24.62 -0.37 -42.38
N LEU A 186 25.46 -1.24 -41.86
CA LEU A 186 26.89 -0.98 -41.68
C LEU A 186 27.70 -1.88 -42.61
N GLY A 187 28.84 -1.38 -43.09
CA GLY A 187 29.85 -2.22 -43.71
C GLY A 187 30.77 -2.87 -42.66
N THR A 188 31.40 -4.00 -43.04
CA THR A 188 32.46 -4.60 -42.22
C THR A 188 33.70 -3.71 -42.09
N ASP A 189 33.84 -2.72 -42.94
CA ASP A 189 34.81 -1.61 -42.89
C ASP A 189 34.44 -0.53 -41.87
N ARG A 190 33.39 -0.76 -41.08
CA ARG A 190 32.89 0.14 -40.02
C ARG A 190 32.28 1.45 -40.54
N SER A 191 31.94 1.54 -41.80
CA SER A 191 31.26 2.71 -42.35
C SER A 191 29.74 2.49 -42.43
N VAL A 192 28.99 3.58 -42.24
CA VAL A 192 27.53 3.58 -42.41
C VAL A 192 27.18 3.52 -43.90
N ARG A 193 26.38 2.55 -44.29
CA ARG A 193 25.83 2.42 -45.65
C ARG A 193 24.49 3.15 -45.75
N ALA A 194 23.58 2.86 -44.81
CA ALA A 194 22.28 3.49 -44.72
C ALA A 194 21.83 3.60 -43.27
N ILE A 195 20.99 4.55 -43.01
CA ILE A 195 20.43 4.78 -41.68
C ILE A 195 19.02 5.33 -41.77
N ALA A 196 18.10 4.73 -41.05
CA ALA A 196 16.81 5.29 -40.72
C ALA A 196 16.71 5.47 -39.20
N SER A 197 16.20 6.62 -38.80
CA SER A 197 16.00 6.95 -37.40
C SER A 197 14.75 7.82 -37.26
N GLY A 198 14.00 7.62 -36.18
CA GLY A 198 12.90 8.49 -35.83
C GLY A 198 13.32 9.94 -35.60
N ALA A 199 14.58 10.16 -35.16
CA ALA A 199 15.15 11.48 -34.97
C ALA A 199 16.06 11.88 -36.16
N PRO A 200 16.12 13.17 -36.56
CA PRO A 200 17.02 13.65 -37.60
C PRO A 200 18.48 13.42 -37.22
N ILE A 201 19.26 12.79 -38.12
CA ILE A 201 20.69 12.59 -37.93
C ILE A 201 21.46 13.52 -38.87
N PRO A 202 22.22 14.48 -38.34
CA PRO A 202 23.04 15.37 -39.17
C PRO A 202 24.18 14.60 -39.85
N GLY A 203 24.33 14.76 -41.17
CA GLY A 203 25.47 14.20 -41.93
C GLY A 203 25.39 12.70 -42.18
N ARG A 204 24.25 12.20 -42.65
CA ARG A 204 23.86 10.79 -42.87
C ARG A 204 24.89 9.91 -43.57
N TYR A 205 25.74 10.47 -44.45
CA TYR A 205 26.61 9.67 -45.33
C TYR A 205 28.08 10.05 -45.20
N GLY A 206 28.96 9.06 -45.15
CA GLY A 206 30.40 9.19 -45.38
C GLY A 206 31.25 9.78 -44.27
N ARG A 207 30.67 10.19 -43.13
CA ARG A 207 31.40 10.89 -42.08
C ARG A 207 31.69 10.07 -40.82
N PHE A 208 31.04 8.92 -40.66
CA PHE A 208 31.18 8.15 -39.40
C PHE A 208 32.02 6.88 -39.66
N LYS A 209 33.13 6.78 -38.97
CA LYS A 209 33.85 5.51 -38.76
C LYS A 209 33.54 5.06 -37.33
N LEU A 210 32.88 3.92 -37.20
CA LEU A 210 32.46 3.41 -35.89
C LEU A 210 33.64 2.95 -35.06
N PRO A 211 33.54 3.02 -33.70
CA PRO A 211 34.53 2.45 -32.79
C PRO A 211 34.72 0.93 -33.06
N GLU A 212 35.96 0.49 -32.86
CA GLU A 212 36.34 -0.93 -33.09
C GLU A 212 35.80 -1.86 -32.02
N ASP A 213 35.60 -1.36 -30.82
CA ASP A 213 35.25 -2.10 -29.59
C ASP A 213 33.79 -2.54 -29.50
N LYS A 214 32.99 -2.27 -30.51
CA LYS A 214 31.56 -2.65 -30.47
C LYS A 214 31.37 -4.14 -30.70
N PRO A 215 30.49 -4.83 -29.91
CA PRO A 215 30.31 -6.29 -29.98
C PRO A 215 30.02 -6.79 -31.39
N TYR A 216 29.22 -6.05 -32.15
CA TYR A 216 28.89 -6.41 -33.54
C TYR A 216 30.07 -6.32 -34.51
N PHE A 217 31.25 -5.87 -34.08
CA PHE A 217 32.52 -5.96 -34.85
C PHE A 217 33.50 -6.92 -34.24
N VAL A 218 33.52 -7.12 -32.92
CA VAL A 218 34.55 -7.88 -32.19
C VAL A 218 34.20 -9.35 -32.07
N ASP A 219 32.95 -9.68 -31.73
CA ASP A 219 32.54 -11.01 -31.26
C ASP A 219 32.56 -12.10 -32.33
N GLY A 220 32.75 -11.76 -33.63
CA GLY A 220 32.72 -12.72 -34.73
C GLY A 220 31.37 -13.41 -34.94
N ALA A 221 30.41 -13.20 -34.08
CA ALA A 221 29.08 -13.80 -34.16
C ALA A 221 28.26 -13.23 -35.31
N ARG A 222 27.57 -14.12 -36.05
CA ARG A 222 26.68 -13.71 -37.13
C ARG A 222 25.43 -13.00 -36.63
N VAL A 223 25.00 -13.33 -35.42
CA VAL A 223 23.77 -12.84 -34.80
C VAL A 223 24.07 -12.54 -33.32
N GLY A 224 23.61 -11.40 -32.84
CA GLY A 224 23.78 -11.07 -31.43
C GLY A 224 22.92 -9.90 -30.99
N TYR A 225 22.98 -9.63 -29.69
CA TYR A 225 22.35 -8.49 -29.08
C TYR A 225 23.38 -7.40 -28.77
N TYR A 226 22.91 -6.18 -28.70
CA TYR A 226 23.68 -5.01 -28.29
C TYR A 226 22.94 -4.29 -27.17
N GLU A 227 23.66 -3.99 -26.11
CA GLU A 227 23.16 -3.12 -25.04
C GLU A 227 24.27 -2.12 -24.69
N GLY A 228 23.97 -0.84 -24.78
CA GLY A 228 24.94 0.19 -24.47
C GLY A 228 24.66 1.54 -25.07
N VAL A 229 25.59 2.44 -24.87
CA VAL A 229 25.48 3.81 -25.39
C VAL A 229 25.72 3.80 -26.91
N SER A 230 24.73 4.30 -27.63
CA SER A 230 24.80 4.43 -29.09
C SER A 230 25.75 5.58 -29.49
N TRP A 231 26.54 5.33 -30.54
CA TRP A 231 27.39 6.34 -31.16
C TRP A 231 26.60 7.39 -31.96
N LEU A 232 25.31 7.11 -32.23
CA LEU A 232 24.44 7.97 -33.02
C LEU A 232 24.00 9.21 -32.28
N ASP A 233 23.55 9.03 -31.03
CA ASP A 233 22.88 10.03 -30.22
C ASP A 233 23.44 10.17 -28.80
N GLY A 234 24.36 9.28 -28.40
CA GLY A 234 24.91 9.24 -27.06
C GLY A 234 23.99 8.67 -25.99
N GLU A 235 22.83 8.16 -26.40
CA GLU A 235 21.84 7.57 -25.49
C GLU A 235 22.00 6.06 -25.39
N TYR A 236 21.48 5.48 -24.29
CA TYR A 236 21.49 4.03 -24.11
C TYR A 236 20.41 3.36 -24.98
N HIS A 237 20.82 2.31 -25.69
CA HIS A 237 19.93 1.52 -26.55
C HIS A 237 20.10 0.03 -26.27
N LEU A 238 19.00 -0.67 -26.52
CA LEU A 238 18.97 -2.12 -26.64
C LEU A 238 18.78 -2.45 -28.13
N GLY A 239 19.54 -3.40 -28.65
CA GLY A 239 19.43 -3.72 -30.04
C GLY A 239 19.82 -5.16 -30.37
N ALA A 240 19.67 -5.48 -31.65
CA ALA A 240 20.10 -6.74 -32.23
C ALA A 240 20.83 -6.48 -33.55
N TYR A 241 21.78 -7.33 -33.83
CA TYR A 241 22.52 -7.26 -35.11
C TYR A 241 22.55 -8.61 -35.83
N ARG A 242 22.64 -8.53 -37.16
CA ARG A 242 22.82 -9.67 -38.05
C ARG A 242 23.83 -9.34 -39.14
N ARG A 243 24.83 -10.23 -39.34
CA ARG A 243 25.86 -10.05 -40.33
C ARG A 243 25.53 -10.82 -41.61
N LEU A 244 25.76 -10.17 -42.71
CA LEU A 244 25.77 -10.72 -44.07
C LEU A 244 27.24 -10.80 -44.50
N GLU A 245 27.92 -11.91 -44.11
CA GLU A 245 29.36 -12.02 -44.25
C GLU A 245 29.82 -12.01 -45.71
N ASP A 246 29.09 -12.70 -46.59
CA ASP A 246 29.41 -12.82 -47.99
C ASP A 246 29.28 -11.43 -48.70
N GLU A 247 28.36 -10.61 -48.23
CA GLU A 247 28.08 -9.27 -48.75
C GLU A 247 28.92 -8.17 -48.07
N GLY A 248 29.63 -8.50 -47.01
CA GLY A 248 30.46 -7.57 -46.23
C GLY A 248 29.68 -6.45 -45.54
N VAL A 249 28.46 -6.72 -45.14
CA VAL A 249 27.56 -5.75 -44.47
C VAL A 249 26.93 -6.39 -43.21
N LEU A 250 26.40 -5.55 -42.33
CA LEU A 250 25.60 -5.99 -41.17
C LEU A 250 24.42 -5.04 -40.95
N VAL A 251 23.33 -5.59 -40.49
CA VAL A 251 22.14 -4.85 -40.07
C VAL A 251 22.18 -4.73 -38.54
N LEU A 252 21.97 -3.52 -38.05
CA LEU A 252 21.87 -3.21 -36.63
C LEU A 252 20.54 -2.48 -36.39
N VAL A 253 19.71 -3.05 -35.50
CA VAL A 253 18.46 -2.43 -35.01
C VAL A 253 18.70 -1.96 -33.58
N LEU A 254 18.39 -0.72 -33.30
CA LEU A 254 18.53 -0.08 -31.99
C LEU A 254 17.16 0.42 -31.53
N LEU A 255 16.69 -0.05 -30.40
CA LEU A 255 15.44 0.37 -29.74
C LEU A 255 15.78 1.20 -28.51
N SER A 256 15.09 2.31 -28.34
CA SER A 256 15.29 3.19 -27.20
C SER A 256 14.43 2.77 -26.00
N PRO A 257 14.98 2.69 -24.80
CA PRO A 257 14.18 2.51 -23.59
C PRO A 257 13.10 3.57 -23.39
N LYS A 258 13.30 4.78 -23.92
CA LYS A 258 12.30 5.84 -23.86
C LYS A 258 11.00 5.44 -24.57
N ASP A 259 11.11 4.63 -25.64
CA ASP A 259 9.98 4.19 -26.43
C ASP A 259 9.35 2.91 -25.83
N PHE A 260 10.11 1.82 -25.72
CA PHE A 260 9.53 0.55 -25.29
C PHE A 260 9.20 0.48 -23.78
N MET A 261 9.76 1.37 -22.94
CA MET A 261 9.40 1.50 -21.54
C MET A 261 8.28 2.52 -21.30
N ALA A 262 7.84 3.28 -22.28
CA ALA A 262 6.88 4.37 -22.08
C ALA A 262 5.57 3.88 -21.44
N ALA A 263 4.98 2.82 -21.99
CA ALA A 263 3.76 2.22 -21.44
C ALA A 263 3.96 1.65 -20.01
N PHE A 264 5.11 1.02 -19.76
CA PHE A 264 5.47 0.54 -18.43
C PHE A 264 5.60 1.71 -17.43
N GLU A 265 6.24 2.81 -17.80
CA GLU A 265 6.42 3.97 -16.94
C GLU A 265 5.08 4.61 -16.54
N GLU A 266 4.12 4.70 -17.46
CA GLU A 266 2.77 5.17 -17.15
C GLU A 266 2.03 4.21 -16.21
N HIS A 267 2.08 2.90 -16.50
CA HIS A 267 1.46 1.90 -15.63
C HIS A 267 2.11 1.87 -14.24
N ARG A 268 3.43 1.96 -14.16
CA ARG A 268 4.17 2.08 -12.90
C ARG A 268 3.71 3.26 -12.05
N LYS A 269 3.53 4.44 -12.67
CA LYS A 269 3.01 5.63 -11.97
C LYS A 269 1.62 5.37 -11.41
N LEU A 270 0.74 4.77 -12.20
CA LEU A 270 -0.62 4.43 -11.77
C LEU A 270 -0.61 3.46 -10.59
N LEU A 271 0.19 2.40 -10.64
CA LEU A 271 0.35 1.42 -9.55
C LEU A 271 0.83 2.07 -8.26
N ILE A 272 1.85 2.94 -8.33
CA ILE A 272 2.40 3.63 -7.15
C ILE A 272 1.37 4.60 -6.58
N VAL A 273 0.69 5.39 -7.41
CA VAL A 273 -0.31 6.35 -6.96
C VAL A 273 -1.50 5.64 -6.31
N SER A 274 -2.04 4.61 -6.94
CA SER A 274 -3.16 3.84 -6.39
C SER A 274 -2.81 3.16 -5.06
N ALA A 275 -1.64 2.53 -4.97
CA ALA A 275 -1.14 1.93 -3.73
C ALA A 275 -0.94 2.97 -2.62
N SER A 276 -0.47 4.17 -2.97
CA SER A 276 -0.30 5.28 -2.02
C SER A 276 -1.65 5.78 -1.50
N ILE A 277 -2.65 5.94 -2.36
CA ILE A 277 -4.01 6.32 -1.97
C ILE A 277 -4.62 5.27 -1.04
N ILE A 278 -4.52 3.98 -1.39
CA ILE A 278 -5.02 2.89 -0.55
C ILE A 278 -4.32 2.91 0.82
N SER A 279 -3.00 3.11 0.85
CA SER A 279 -2.23 3.21 2.10
C SER A 279 -2.71 4.36 2.99
N LEU A 280 -2.98 5.53 2.39
CA LEU A 280 -3.51 6.70 3.10
C LEU A 280 -4.90 6.44 3.67
N LEU A 281 -5.79 5.81 2.89
CA LEU A 281 -7.12 5.43 3.34
C LEU A 281 -7.08 4.43 4.51
N LEU A 282 -6.23 3.41 4.41
CA LEU A 282 -6.04 2.44 5.50
C LEU A 282 -5.52 3.11 6.77
N LEU A 283 -4.59 4.05 6.65
CA LEU A 283 -4.09 4.84 7.76
C LEU A 283 -5.19 5.69 8.40
N ALA A 284 -6.00 6.37 7.57
CA ALA A 284 -7.11 7.19 8.04
C ALA A 284 -8.14 6.33 8.82
N VAL A 285 -8.51 5.16 8.28
CA VAL A 285 -9.42 4.23 8.95
C VAL A 285 -8.83 3.75 10.28
N ALA A 286 -7.54 3.39 10.31
CA ALA A 286 -6.88 2.98 11.54
C ALA A 286 -6.86 4.08 12.60
N LEU A 287 -6.62 5.33 12.22
CA LEU A 287 -6.69 6.50 13.11
C LEU A 287 -8.10 6.73 13.64
N LEU A 288 -9.12 6.59 12.78
CA LEU A 288 -10.52 6.69 13.19
C LEU A 288 -10.90 5.61 14.21
N ILE A 289 -10.52 4.34 13.95
CA ILE A 289 -10.75 3.22 14.88
C ILE A 289 -10.03 3.49 16.21
N TYR A 290 -8.80 3.97 16.17
CA TYR A 290 -8.04 4.31 17.37
C TYR A 290 -8.71 5.43 18.18
N ALA A 291 -9.13 6.51 17.51
CA ALA A 291 -9.81 7.62 18.15
C ALA A 291 -11.16 7.19 18.76
N PHE A 292 -11.93 6.38 18.04
CA PHE A 292 -13.20 5.82 18.52
C PHE A 292 -13.00 4.91 19.75
N SER A 293 -12.05 3.98 19.68
CA SER A 293 -11.72 3.08 20.80
C SER A 293 -11.30 3.87 22.04
N ARG A 294 -10.44 4.88 21.86
CA ARG A 294 -10.00 5.74 22.97
C ARG A 294 -11.14 6.50 23.59
N ARG A 295 -12.08 7.01 22.78
CA ARG A 295 -13.28 7.71 23.26
C ARG A 295 -14.22 6.75 23.99
N HIS A 296 -14.41 5.57 23.45
CA HIS A 296 -15.26 4.53 24.07
C HIS A 296 -14.71 4.12 25.44
N PHE A 297 -13.40 3.87 25.56
CA PHE A 297 -12.75 3.53 26.81
C PHE A 297 -12.94 4.62 27.90
N ARG A 298 -12.80 5.90 27.50
CA ARG A 298 -13.01 7.02 28.42
C ARG A 298 -14.46 7.14 28.89
N ASN A 299 -15.41 6.92 28.00
CA ASN A 299 -16.84 7.01 28.33
C ASN A 299 -17.26 5.86 29.26
N THR A 300 -16.79 4.64 29.03
CA THR A 300 -17.09 3.50 29.90
C THR A 300 -16.50 3.66 31.28
N ALA A 301 -15.31 4.23 31.44
CA ALA A 301 -14.73 4.56 32.72
C ALA A 301 -15.57 5.57 33.50
N ARG A 302 -15.99 6.67 32.85
CA ARG A 302 -16.86 7.70 33.47
C ARG A 302 -18.21 7.12 33.91
N LEU A 303 -18.82 6.26 33.08
CA LEU A 303 -20.10 5.62 33.42
C LEU A 303 -19.96 4.71 34.65
N ARG A 304 -18.86 3.98 34.79
CA ARG A 304 -18.60 3.15 35.97
C ARG A 304 -18.45 3.99 37.22
N GLU A 305 -17.68 5.08 37.17
CA GLU A 305 -17.53 5.99 38.31
C GLU A 305 -18.86 6.60 38.72
N ALA A 306 -19.65 7.10 37.77
CA ALA A 306 -20.97 7.64 38.04
C ALA A 306 -21.93 6.60 38.65
N HIS A 307 -21.87 5.34 38.18
CA HIS A 307 -22.68 4.25 38.70
C HIS A 307 -22.30 3.91 40.16
N VAL A 308 -21.02 3.87 40.50
CA VAL A 308 -20.55 3.64 41.88
C VAL A 308 -21.02 4.76 42.79
N GLN A 309 -20.87 6.02 42.39
CA GLN A 309 -21.35 7.15 43.18
C GLN A 309 -22.86 7.12 43.39
N MET A 310 -23.65 6.85 42.33
CA MET A 310 -25.10 6.70 42.47
C MET A 310 -25.48 5.56 43.45
N THR A 311 -24.78 4.45 43.41
CA THR A 311 -25.05 3.32 44.28
C THR A 311 -24.74 3.67 45.74
N GLN A 312 -23.65 4.40 45.97
CA GLN A 312 -23.32 4.87 47.34
C GLN A 312 -24.38 5.85 47.88
N LEU A 313 -24.79 6.83 47.10
CA LEU A 313 -25.80 7.77 47.48
C LEU A 313 -27.18 7.12 47.73
N ALA A 314 -27.48 6.03 47.05
CA ALA A 314 -28.76 5.30 47.26
C ALA A 314 -28.72 4.38 48.48
N ASN A 315 -27.54 3.95 48.95
CA ASN A 315 -27.41 2.95 49.98
C ASN A 315 -27.17 3.54 51.39
N THR A 316 -26.78 4.77 51.51
CA THR A 316 -26.54 5.46 52.78
C THR A 316 -27.51 6.56 53.04
N ASP A 317 -27.90 6.81 54.31
CA ASP A 317 -28.64 8.02 54.73
C ASP A 317 -27.69 9.21 54.74
N VAL A 318 -28.04 10.25 54.00
CA VAL A 318 -27.16 11.42 53.71
C VAL A 318 -26.82 12.18 55.01
N LEU A 319 -27.72 12.20 56.01
CA LEU A 319 -27.51 12.93 57.26
C LEU A 319 -26.63 12.15 58.22
N THR A 320 -26.95 10.88 58.41
CA THR A 320 -26.34 10.08 59.50
C THR A 320 -25.26 9.14 59.04
N GLY A 321 -25.08 8.91 57.74
CA GLY A 321 -24.06 8.05 57.14
C GLY A 321 -24.31 6.55 57.36
N VAL A 322 -25.36 6.12 58.07
CA VAL A 322 -25.76 4.72 58.23
C VAL A 322 -26.53 4.21 57.02
N SER A 323 -26.88 2.95 56.98
CA SER A 323 -27.67 2.40 55.84
C SER A 323 -28.96 3.12 55.66
N SER A 324 -29.27 3.51 54.40
CA SER A 324 -30.61 4.00 54.04
C SER A 324 -31.64 2.89 54.33
N ARG A 325 -32.93 3.28 54.52
CA ARG A 325 -34.02 2.31 54.68
C ARG A 325 -33.97 1.20 53.66
N ARG A 326 -33.76 1.51 52.38
CA ARG A 326 -33.70 0.55 51.30
C ARG A 326 -32.49 -0.44 51.50
N SER A 327 -31.32 0.09 51.80
CA SER A 327 -30.10 -0.68 51.98
C SER A 327 -30.19 -1.57 53.20
N PHE A 328 -30.74 -1.02 54.34
CA PHE A 328 -30.93 -1.76 55.54
C PHE A 328 -31.86 -2.97 55.37
N LEU A 329 -33.06 -2.76 54.76
CA LEU A 329 -34.00 -3.85 54.49
C LEU A 329 -33.41 -4.95 53.61
N ALA A 330 -32.71 -4.56 52.53
CA ALA A 330 -32.04 -5.52 51.67
C ALA A 330 -30.93 -6.28 52.41
N GLY A 331 -30.17 -5.62 53.30
CA GLY A 331 -29.18 -6.27 54.14
C GLY A 331 -29.82 -7.24 55.15
N CYS A 332 -30.94 -6.86 55.78
CA CYS A 332 -31.68 -7.75 56.66
C CYS A 332 -32.19 -9.01 55.97
N GLU A 333 -32.75 -8.89 54.74
CA GLU A 333 -33.20 -10.02 53.94
C GLU A 333 -32.02 -10.98 53.63
N ALA A 334 -30.85 -10.45 53.29
CA ALA A 334 -29.66 -11.22 53.01
C ALA A 334 -29.18 -11.97 54.26
N GLU A 335 -29.15 -11.31 55.42
CA GLU A 335 -28.76 -11.93 56.68
C GLU A 335 -29.76 -13.00 57.17
N LEU A 336 -31.05 -12.77 57.09
CA LEU A 336 -32.07 -13.79 57.36
C LEU A 336 -31.92 -15.01 56.44
N SER A 337 -31.68 -14.78 55.17
CA SER A 337 -31.42 -15.87 54.19
C SER A 337 -30.14 -16.65 54.55
N ARG A 338 -29.09 -15.96 55.00
CA ARG A 338 -27.85 -16.59 55.47
C ARG A 338 -28.10 -17.43 56.76
N ALA A 339 -28.79 -16.84 57.71
CA ALA A 339 -29.13 -17.47 58.99
C ALA A 339 -29.96 -18.75 58.82
N ARG A 340 -30.95 -18.73 57.91
CA ARG A 340 -31.73 -19.94 57.56
C ARG A 340 -30.86 -21.10 57.07
N ARG A 341 -29.82 -20.81 56.33
CA ARG A 341 -28.91 -21.85 55.77
C ARG A 341 -27.97 -22.43 56.84
N HIS A 342 -27.58 -21.60 57.83
CA HIS A 342 -26.61 -21.98 58.85
C HIS A 342 -27.23 -22.36 60.19
N GLY A 343 -28.55 -22.19 60.34
CA GLY A 343 -29.25 -22.44 61.63
C GLY A 343 -28.92 -21.43 62.70
N GLU A 344 -28.55 -20.21 62.31
CA GLU A 344 -28.15 -19.13 63.23
C GLU A 344 -29.35 -18.20 63.53
N ASP A 345 -29.33 -17.60 64.71
CA ASP A 345 -30.36 -16.67 65.14
C ASP A 345 -30.10 -15.26 64.53
N VAL A 346 -31.13 -14.51 64.23
CA VAL A 346 -31.05 -13.10 63.87
C VAL A 346 -32.01 -12.32 64.73
N SER A 347 -31.50 -11.30 65.40
CA SER A 347 -32.34 -10.41 66.18
C SER A 347 -32.45 -9.03 65.55
N LEU A 348 -33.61 -8.42 65.68
CA LEU A 348 -33.94 -7.13 65.12
C LEU A 348 -34.42 -6.15 66.20
N LEU A 349 -33.78 -4.97 66.17
CA LEU A 349 -34.13 -3.90 67.09
C LEU A 349 -34.76 -2.74 66.32
N MET A 350 -35.86 -2.23 66.77
CA MET A 350 -36.46 -0.95 66.35
C MET A 350 -36.20 0.09 67.44
N LEU A 351 -35.62 1.23 67.06
CA LEU A 351 -35.25 2.29 67.97
C LEU A 351 -35.92 3.59 67.60
N ASP A 352 -36.36 4.33 68.60
CA ASP A 352 -36.95 5.66 68.41
C ASP A 352 -36.46 6.57 69.52
N ILE A 353 -35.97 7.76 69.16
CA ILE A 353 -35.47 8.76 70.07
C ILE A 353 -36.65 9.42 70.83
N ASP A 354 -36.68 9.16 72.14
CA ASP A 354 -37.77 9.65 72.98
C ASP A 354 -37.88 11.20 72.91
N HIS A 355 -39.07 11.68 72.66
CA HIS A 355 -39.40 13.13 72.59
C HIS A 355 -38.56 13.93 71.58
N PHE A 356 -38.05 13.34 70.50
CA PHE A 356 -37.24 14.01 69.49
C PHE A 356 -37.91 15.26 68.91
N LYS A 357 -39.22 15.22 68.70
CA LYS A 357 -39.99 16.39 68.24
C LYS A 357 -39.79 17.58 69.18
N ARG A 358 -39.79 17.35 70.52
CA ARG A 358 -39.55 18.41 71.49
C ARG A 358 -38.13 19.01 71.36
N ILE A 359 -37.14 18.23 71.01
CA ILE A 359 -35.79 18.70 70.76
C ILE A 359 -35.81 19.61 69.52
N ASN A 360 -36.44 19.19 68.43
CA ASN A 360 -36.61 20.04 67.23
C ASN A 360 -37.37 21.33 67.54
N ASP A 361 -38.48 21.22 68.27
CA ASP A 361 -39.32 22.40 68.63
C ASP A 361 -38.57 23.39 69.55
N THR A 362 -37.62 22.90 70.35
CA THR A 362 -36.89 23.75 71.34
C THR A 362 -35.60 24.33 70.73
N TYR A 363 -34.87 23.56 69.93
CA TYR A 363 -33.50 23.92 69.49
C TYR A 363 -33.41 24.12 67.98
N GLY A 364 -34.48 23.81 67.26
CA GLY A 364 -34.51 23.85 65.78
C GLY A 364 -33.98 22.59 65.12
N HIS A 365 -34.39 22.39 63.83
CA HIS A 365 -34.02 21.23 63.02
C HIS A 365 -32.49 21.02 62.88
N PRO A 366 -31.63 22.05 62.76
CA PRO A 366 -30.20 21.84 62.65
C PRO A 366 -29.61 21.12 63.90
N ILE A 367 -30.09 21.44 65.07
CA ILE A 367 -29.66 20.75 66.31
C ILE A 367 -30.23 19.34 66.39
N GLY A 368 -31.45 19.11 65.91
CA GLY A 368 -32.01 17.76 65.72
C GLY A 368 -31.15 16.89 64.79
N ASP A 369 -30.65 17.46 63.73
CA ASP A 369 -29.74 16.75 62.80
C ASP A 369 -28.40 16.39 63.45
N GLU A 370 -27.82 17.27 64.27
CA GLU A 370 -26.64 16.96 65.08
C GLU A 370 -26.93 15.82 66.08
N VAL A 371 -28.09 15.84 66.70
CA VAL A 371 -28.55 14.77 67.64
C VAL A 371 -28.65 13.43 66.91
N LEU A 372 -29.27 13.39 65.71
CA LEU A 372 -29.39 12.17 64.89
C LEU A 372 -28.04 11.61 64.52
N THR A 373 -27.09 12.47 64.09
CA THR A 373 -25.74 12.08 63.73
C THR A 373 -24.98 11.55 64.96
N ALA A 374 -25.05 12.21 66.10
CA ALA A 374 -24.37 11.77 67.30
C ALA A 374 -25.04 10.52 67.93
N PHE A 375 -26.35 10.37 67.83
CA PHE A 375 -27.06 9.15 68.18
C PHE A 375 -26.54 7.94 67.40
N THR A 376 -26.45 8.03 66.08
CA THR A 376 -25.94 6.95 65.24
C THR A 376 -24.48 6.63 65.53
N ALA A 377 -23.64 7.65 65.77
CA ALA A 377 -22.25 7.43 66.22
C ALA A 377 -22.17 6.69 67.55
N THR A 378 -23.09 6.95 68.48
CA THR A 378 -23.15 6.25 69.81
C THR A 378 -23.63 4.81 69.58
N CYS A 379 -24.65 4.57 68.74
CA CYS A 379 -25.08 3.21 68.41
C CYS A 379 -23.95 2.41 67.75
N SER A 380 -23.29 2.99 66.77
CA SER A 380 -22.19 2.32 66.05
C SER A 380 -20.99 1.90 66.94
N ARG A 381 -20.73 2.64 68.05
CA ARG A 381 -19.68 2.27 68.99
C ARG A 381 -19.99 1.00 69.76
N VAL A 382 -21.25 0.66 69.96
CA VAL A 382 -21.71 -0.52 70.65
C VAL A 382 -21.78 -1.74 69.79
N LEU A 383 -22.02 -1.49 68.44
CA LEU A 383 -22.27 -2.48 67.40
C LEU A 383 -20.95 -3.10 66.89
N ARG A 384 -21.01 -4.35 66.47
CA ARG A 384 -19.93 -5.06 65.77
C ARG A 384 -19.90 -4.69 64.30
N ALA A 385 -18.79 -4.98 63.63
CA ALA A 385 -18.60 -4.67 62.21
C ALA A 385 -19.62 -5.35 61.26
N HIS A 386 -20.22 -6.46 61.69
CA HIS A 386 -21.20 -7.20 60.89
C HIS A 386 -22.67 -6.91 61.30
N ASP A 387 -22.87 -6.11 62.36
CA ASP A 387 -24.20 -5.62 62.71
C ASP A 387 -24.64 -4.54 61.73
N LEU A 388 -25.90 -4.54 61.37
CA LEU A 388 -26.46 -3.55 60.45
C LEU A 388 -27.19 -2.47 61.22
N LEU A 389 -26.83 -1.22 60.96
CA LEU A 389 -27.58 -0.05 61.46
C LEU A 389 -28.15 0.72 60.30
N GLY A 390 -29.44 0.99 60.30
CA GLY A 390 -30.15 1.75 59.27
C GLY A 390 -31.09 2.76 59.86
N ARG A 391 -31.28 3.87 59.12
CA ARG A 391 -32.29 4.86 59.41
C ARG A 391 -33.55 4.57 58.57
N LEU A 392 -34.67 4.34 59.23
CA LEU A 392 -35.92 4.00 58.56
C LEU A 392 -36.74 5.24 58.15
N GLY A 393 -36.58 6.34 58.92
CA GLY A 393 -37.20 7.63 58.62
C GLY A 393 -37.23 8.51 59.87
N GLY A 394 -37.20 9.81 59.74
CA GLY A 394 -37.28 10.75 60.84
C GLY A 394 -36.28 10.44 61.97
N GLU A 395 -36.83 10.08 63.15
CA GLU A 395 -36.09 9.68 64.38
C GLU A 395 -36.06 8.17 64.61
N GLU A 396 -36.52 7.40 63.60
CA GLU A 396 -36.59 5.92 63.71
C GLU A 396 -35.37 5.26 63.10
N PHE A 397 -34.78 4.37 63.85
CA PHE A 397 -33.62 3.54 63.45
C PHE A 397 -33.91 2.06 63.64
N ALA A 398 -33.22 1.26 62.91
CA ALA A 398 -33.27 -0.19 63.11
C ALA A 398 -31.84 -0.80 63.11
N ILE A 399 -31.69 -1.86 63.87
CA ILE A 399 -30.44 -2.62 63.96
C ILE A 399 -30.80 -4.06 63.72
N ALA A 400 -30.00 -4.72 62.85
CA ALA A 400 -30.02 -6.16 62.73
C ALA A 400 -28.75 -6.73 63.34
N LEU A 401 -28.90 -7.74 64.15
CA LEU A 401 -27.83 -8.44 64.85
C LEU A 401 -27.75 -9.88 64.33
N PRO A 402 -26.91 -10.16 63.35
CA PRO A 402 -26.68 -11.52 62.87
C PRO A 402 -26.05 -12.40 63.96
N SER A 403 -26.32 -13.71 63.91
CA SER A 403 -25.81 -14.72 64.84
C SER A 403 -25.98 -14.35 66.30
N THR A 404 -27.14 -13.72 66.60
CA THR A 404 -27.41 -13.21 67.99
C THR A 404 -28.83 -13.61 68.40
N ASP A 405 -28.91 -14.35 69.52
CA ASP A 405 -30.16 -14.76 70.10
C ASP A 405 -30.86 -13.65 70.91
N LEU A 406 -31.98 -13.94 71.50
CA LEU A 406 -32.78 -12.95 72.22
C LEU A 406 -32.01 -12.36 73.44
N GLU A 407 -31.28 -13.17 74.19
CA GLU A 407 -30.52 -12.72 75.36
C GLU A 407 -29.35 -11.83 74.98
N GLY A 408 -28.59 -12.21 73.94
CA GLY A 408 -27.52 -11.40 73.36
C GLY A 408 -28.04 -10.05 72.84
N ALA A 409 -29.15 -10.09 72.19
CA ALA A 409 -29.79 -8.86 71.61
C ALA A 409 -30.30 -7.95 72.73
N LEU A 410 -30.90 -8.47 73.78
CA LEU A 410 -31.27 -7.72 74.98
C LEU A 410 -30.06 -7.01 75.58
N SER A 411 -28.94 -7.73 75.72
CA SER A 411 -27.70 -7.14 76.22
C SER A 411 -27.20 -5.98 75.33
N VAL A 412 -27.24 -6.12 74.02
CA VAL A 412 -26.86 -5.03 73.06
C VAL A 412 -27.82 -3.86 73.14
N ALA A 413 -29.12 -4.13 73.18
CA ALA A 413 -30.16 -3.09 73.29
C ALA A 413 -30.01 -2.28 74.58
N GLU A 414 -29.82 -2.95 75.75
CA GLU A 414 -29.61 -2.27 76.98
C GLU A 414 -28.30 -1.48 77.07
N LYS A 415 -27.19 -1.98 76.43
CA LYS A 415 -25.96 -1.20 76.33
C LYS A 415 -26.18 0.07 75.50
N ILE A 416 -26.90 0.00 74.34
CA ILE A 416 -27.25 1.16 73.56
C ILE A 416 -28.10 2.11 74.42
N ARG A 417 -29.18 1.66 74.96
CA ARG A 417 -30.07 2.46 75.85
C ARG A 417 -29.33 3.23 76.91
N ARG A 418 -28.46 2.52 77.67
CA ARG A 418 -27.65 3.16 78.69
C ARG A 418 -26.64 4.13 78.15
N ALA A 419 -25.92 3.81 77.08
CA ALA A 419 -24.95 4.70 76.46
C ALA A 419 -25.59 6.02 76.02
N ILE A 420 -26.84 5.96 75.57
CA ILE A 420 -27.61 7.15 75.18
C ILE A 420 -28.13 7.91 76.40
N ALA A 421 -28.65 7.22 77.47
CA ALA A 421 -29.26 7.86 78.60
C ALA A 421 -28.25 8.48 79.59
N GLU A 422 -27.06 7.84 79.75
CA GLU A 422 -26.04 8.23 80.68
C GLU A 422 -25.10 9.34 80.25
N ALA A 423 -24.97 9.53 78.92
CA ALA A 423 -24.07 10.53 78.33
C ALA A 423 -24.88 11.54 77.51
N PRO A 424 -25.02 12.76 77.95
CA PRO A 424 -25.65 13.80 77.12
C PRO A 424 -24.95 13.95 75.77
N ILE A 425 -25.70 14.01 74.71
CA ILE A 425 -25.17 14.14 73.32
C ILE A 425 -24.63 15.57 73.14
N PRO A 426 -23.33 15.67 72.74
CA PRO A 426 -22.76 16.97 72.46
C PRO A 426 -23.38 17.58 71.19
N THR A 427 -23.86 18.80 71.26
CA THR A 427 -24.36 19.60 70.12
C THR A 427 -23.82 21.03 70.17
N SER A 428 -23.94 21.76 69.10
CA SER A 428 -23.55 23.16 69.07
C SER A 428 -24.37 24.05 70.04
N ALA A 429 -25.56 23.61 70.46
CA ALA A 429 -26.36 24.26 71.50
C ALA A 429 -26.03 23.82 72.90
N GLY A 430 -24.97 22.99 73.09
CA GLY A 430 -24.61 22.39 74.33
C GLY A 430 -25.04 20.92 74.47
N PRO A 431 -24.70 20.24 75.56
CA PRO A 431 -25.01 18.82 75.78
C PRO A 431 -26.53 18.62 75.98
N ILE A 432 -27.16 17.79 75.16
CA ILE A 432 -28.59 17.45 75.26
C ILE A 432 -28.74 16.01 75.83
N ALA A 433 -29.49 15.94 76.94
CA ALA A 433 -29.86 14.64 77.46
C ALA A 433 -31.08 14.11 76.70
N LEU A 434 -30.96 12.86 76.27
CA LEU A 434 -32.06 12.16 75.58
C LEU A 434 -32.12 10.72 76.02
N THR A 435 -33.21 10.07 75.74
CA THR A 435 -33.39 8.64 75.88
C THR A 435 -33.88 7.97 74.62
N VAL A 436 -33.83 6.68 74.62
CA VAL A 436 -34.29 5.88 73.45
C VAL A 436 -35.16 4.74 73.93
N SER A 437 -36.31 4.58 73.26
CA SER A 437 -37.12 3.39 73.40
C SER A 437 -36.73 2.35 72.39
N ILE A 438 -36.64 1.12 72.72
CA ILE A 438 -36.15 0.02 71.88
C ILE A 438 -37.15 -1.15 71.92
N GLY A 439 -37.63 -1.55 70.79
CA GLY A 439 -38.39 -2.78 70.58
C GLY A 439 -37.49 -3.83 69.96
N LEU A 440 -37.52 -5.03 70.51
CA LEU A 440 -36.64 -6.15 70.14
C LEU A 440 -37.44 -7.37 69.75
N VAL A 441 -36.99 -8.09 68.74
CA VAL A 441 -37.49 -9.40 68.36
C VAL A 441 -36.32 -10.29 67.94
N SER A 442 -36.40 -11.56 68.22
CA SER A 442 -35.47 -12.55 67.67
C SER A 442 -36.17 -13.53 66.75
N SER A 443 -35.49 -13.93 65.73
CA SER A 443 -35.89 -14.99 64.77
C SER A 443 -34.94 -16.18 64.92
N PRO A 444 -35.32 -17.22 65.63
CA PRO A 444 -34.52 -18.42 65.76
C PRO A 444 -34.27 -19.07 64.40
N ALA A 445 -33.00 -19.38 64.16
CA ALA A 445 -32.54 -19.93 62.87
C ALA A 445 -32.98 -19.12 61.63
N GLY A 446 -33.24 -17.81 61.78
CA GLY A 446 -33.65 -16.93 60.69
C GLY A 446 -34.96 -17.35 60.01
N ARG A 447 -35.86 -18.04 60.67
CA ARG A 447 -37.08 -18.66 60.05
C ARG A 447 -38.20 -17.68 59.75
N ASP A 448 -38.24 -16.56 60.41
CA ASP A 448 -39.26 -15.53 60.18
C ASP A 448 -38.94 -14.75 58.90
N ASP A 449 -39.97 -14.28 58.24
CA ASP A 449 -39.85 -13.28 57.13
C ASP A 449 -39.63 -11.88 57.67
N LEU A 450 -38.94 -11.05 56.93
CA LEU A 450 -38.53 -9.72 57.40
C LEU A 450 -39.70 -8.81 57.77
N GLN A 451 -40.77 -8.80 57.00
CA GLN A 451 -41.90 -7.89 57.26
C GLN A 451 -42.64 -8.23 58.57
N PRO A 452 -43.02 -9.51 58.85
CA PRO A 452 -43.56 -9.87 60.17
C PRO A 452 -42.58 -9.59 61.31
N LEU A 453 -41.29 -9.79 61.13
CA LEU A 453 -40.28 -9.52 62.14
C LEU A 453 -40.20 -8.04 62.48
N LEU A 454 -40.19 -7.17 61.47
CA LEU A 454 -40.25 -5.71 61.66
C LEU A 454 -41.51 -5.30 62.40
N ALA A 455 -42.68 -5.86 62.03
CA ALA A 455 -43.95 -5.54 62.71
C ALA A 455 -43.94 -5.96 64.20
N LYS A 456 -43.34 -7.13 64.52
CA LYS A 456 -43.18 -7.58 65.92
C LYS A 456 -42.25 -6.63 66.70
N ALA A 457 -41.11 -6.20 66.08
CA ALA A 457 -40.20 -5.26 66.71
C ALA A 457 -40.83 -3.89 66.94
N ASP A 458 -41.62 -3.40 65.98
CA ASP A 458 -42.35 -2.15 66.08
C ASP A 458 -43.41 -2.21 67.18
N GLY A 459 -44.18 -3.31 67.27
CA GLY A 459 -45.10 -3.56 68.39
C GLY A 459 -44.41 -3.50 69.74
N ALA A 460 -43.23 -4.15 69.89
CA ALA A 460 -42.43 -4.07 71.10
C ALA A 460 -41.89 -2.66 71.37
N LEU A 461 -41.54 -1.89 70.35
CA LEU A 461 -41.17 -0.46 70.52
C LEU A 461 -42.34 0.36 70.99
N TYR A 462 -43.52 0.13 70.44
CA TYR A 462 -44.74 0.78 70.94
C TYR A 462 -44.97 0.46 72.45
N ASP A 463 -44.84 -0.79 72.85
CA ASP A 463 -44.93 -1.16 74.25
C ASP A 463 -43.86 -0.46 75.13
N ALA A 464 -42.64 -0.31 74.63
CA ALA A 464 -41.59 0.43 75.32
C ALA A 464 -41.97 1.91 75.53
N LYS A 465 -42.57 2.54 74.53
CA LYS A 465 -43.07 3.93 74.60
C LYS A 465 -44.23 4.08 75.56
N GLN A 466 -45.20 3.17 75.52
CA GLN A 466 -46.39 3.21 76.40
C GLN A 466 -46.06 2.98 77.86
N ASN A 467 -45.12 2.08 78.17
CA ASN A 467 -44.69 1.72 79.52
C ASN A 467 -43.75 2.72 80.22
N GLY A 468 -43.60 3.93 79.65
CA GLY A 468 -42.85 5.03 80.28
C GLY A 468 -41.51 5.36 79.61
N ARG A 469 -41.25 4.90 78.36
CA ARG A 469 -40.06 5.19 77.56
C ARG A 469 -38.76 4.79 78.21
N ASN A 470 -37.62 5.14 77.57
CA ASN A 470 -36.26 4.84 78.04
C ASN A 470 -36.10 3.37 78.51
N ARG A 471 -36.53 2.42 77.68
CA ARG A 471 -36.50 0.98 77.99
C ARG A 471 -36.44 0.12 76.80
N VAL A 472 -36.06 -1.11 76.97
CA VAL A 472 -36.12 -2.18 76.01
C VAL A 472 -37.34 -3.04 76.28
N CYS A 473 -38.13 -3.34 75.27
CA CYS A 473 -39.19 -4.35 75.35
C CYS A 473 -38.95 -5.41 74.29
N ALA A 474 -39.03 -6.67 74.65
CA ALA A 474 -38.98 -7.79 73.72
C ALA A 474 -40.40 -8.17 73.29
N ALA A 475 -40.59 -8.47 72.02
CA ALA A 475 -41.83 -9.01 71.53
C ALA A 475 -42.16 -10.34 72.21
N ARG A 476 -43.38 -10.49 72.73
CA ARG A 476 -43.81 -11.72 73.38
C ARG A 476 -43.96 -12.83 72.30
N GLU A 477 -43.33 -14.01 72.59
CA GLU A 477 -43.60 -15.22 71.87
C GLU A 477 -45.07 -15.60 72.09
N GLY A 478 -45.84 -15.57 71.03
CA GLY A 478 -47.22 -16.07 71.03
C GLY A 478 -48.29 -15.08 71.52
N GLY A 479 -48.88 -14.37 70.61
CA GLY A 479 -50.07 -13.59 70.75
C GLY A 479 -50.61 -13.19 69.36
N VAL A 480 -51.33 -14.10 68.71
CA VAL A 480 -52.29 -13.67 67.64
C VAL A 480 -53.30 -12.84 68.42
N ALA A 481 -53.22 -11.52 68.27
CA ALA A 481 -54.30 -10.63 68.69
C ALA A 481 -55.45 -10.87 67.71
N GLY A 482 -56.48 -11.55 68.22
CA GLY A 482 -57.80 -11.52 67.59
C GLY A 482 -58.39 -10.16 67.82
N GLY A 483 -58.97 -9.63 66.76
CA GLY A 483 -59.84 -8.46 66.73
C GLY A 483 -59.69 -7.64 65.51
#